data_e442b364a58338235483838ed4cb9e62
#
_entry.id   e442b364a58338235483838ed4cb9e62
#
_cell.length_a   1.000
_cell.length_b   1.000
_cell.length_c   1.000
_cell.angle_alpha   90.00
_cell.angle_beta   90.00
_cell.angle_gamma   90.00
#
_symmetry.space_group_name_H-M   'P 1'
#
loop_
_entity.id
_entity.type
_entity.pdbx_description
1 polymer ?
#
loop_
_entity_poly.entity_id
_entity_poly.type
_entity_poly.pdbx_seq_one_letter_code
_entity_poly.pdbx_strand_id
1 'polypeptide(L)'
;MPGQFGEKLVLRLLDQTPVQHKLEALGFFKNDLKMLYQASQAPSGLILMVGPTGSGKTTTFYAILNALNSQEKNILTIENPVEYHIEGITQVSVKPEQGLGFADTLRAALRQDPDVLLIGEKEMKRLQTLLSKLRLRDIWYSQHFTAAML
;
A
#
# COMPACT_ATOMS: atom_id res chain seq x y z
N MET A 1 -26.34 -10.85 -8.62
CA MET A 1 -27.33 -9.81 -8.89
C MET A 1 -28.46 -10.42 -9.73
N PRO A 2 -29.71 -10.36 -9.29
CA PRO A 2 -30.84 -10.78 -10.12
C PRO A 2 -30.96 -9.84 -11.33
N GLY A 3 -31.15 -10.39 -12.50
CA GLY A 3 -31.36 -9.68 -13.75
C GLY A 3 -32.61 -10.18 -14.46
N GLN A 4 -33.10 -9.44 -15.46
CA GLN A 4 -34.33 -9.77 -16.19
C GLN A 4 -34.25 -11.15 -16.91
N PHE A 5 -33.05 -11.62 -17.23
CA PHE A 5 -32.79 -12.89 -17.92
C PHE A 5 -32.01 -13.91 -17.07
N GLY A 6 -32.08 -13.81 -15.75
CA GLY A 6 -31.37 -14.67 -14.82
C GLY A 6 -30.35 -13.92 -13.96
N GLU A 7 -29.58 -14.68 -13.19
CA GLU A 7 -28.56 -14.09 -12.30
C GLU A 7 -27.29 -13.74 -13.07
N LYS A 8 -26.75 -12.52 -12.82
CA LYS A 8 -25.45 -12.11 -13.33
C LYS A 8 -24.37 -12.42 -12.30
N LEU A 9 -23.42 -13.26 -12.68
CA LEU A 9 -22.21 -13.55 -11.92
C LEU A 9 -21.01 -12.81 -12.55
N VAL A 10 -20.25 -12.11 -11.73
CA VAL A 10 -19.00 -11.47 -12.14
C VAL A 10 -17.88 -12.05 -11.29
N LEU A 11 -16.93 -12.71 -11.94
CA LEU A 11 -15.77 -13.31 -11.30
C LEU A 11 -14.52 -12.49 -11.61
N ARG A 12 -13.74 -12.15 -10.58
CA ARG A 12 -12.40 -11.60 -10.74
C ARG A 12 -11.42 -12.71 -10.50
N LEU A 13 -10.69 -13.11 -11.53
CA LEU A 13 -9.56 -14.03 -11.40
C LEU A 13 -8.37 -13.23 -10.86
N LEU A 14 -7.89 -13.63 -9.69
CA LEU A 14 -6.66 -13.07 -9.11
C LEU A 14 -5.53 -14.04 -9.46
N ASP A 15 -4.61 -13.59 -10.30
CA ASP A 15 -3.37 -14.33 -10.55
C ASP A 15 -2.47 -14.17 -9.33
N GLN A 16 -2.25 -15.27 -8.62
CA GLN A 16 -1.40 -15.30 -7.43
C GLN A 16 0.08 -15.59 -7.76
N THR A 17 0.42 -15.62 -9.03
CA THR A 17 1.81 -15.79 -9.44
C THR A 17 2.63 -14.64 -8.84
N PRO A 18 3.67 -14.92 -8.02
CA PRO A 18 4.48 -13.86 -7.45
C PRO A 18 5.19 -13.09 -8.57
N VAL A 19 4.61 -11.99 -8.98
CA VAL A 19 5.24 -11.10 -9.95
C VAL A 19 6.23 -10.25 -9.17
N GLN A 20 7.47 -10.72 -9.06
CA GLN A 20 8.57 -9.91 -8.53
C GLN A 20 8.88 -8.79 -9.54
N HIS A 21 8.07 -7.74 -9.52
CA HIS A 21 8.40 -6.56 -10.29
C HIS A 21 9.64 -5.91 -9.67
N LYS A 22 10.74 -5.94 -10.42
CA LYS A 22 11.89 -5.08 -10.12
C LYS A 22 11.52 -3.66 -10.57
N LEU A 23 11.93 -2.66 -9.79
CA LEU A 23 11.68 -1.25 -10.14
C LEU A 23 12.18 -0.90 -11.55
N GLU A 24 13.29 -1.48 -11.97
CA GLU A 24 13.89 -1.30 -13.30
C GLU A 24 13.00 -1.80 -14.45
N ALA A 25 12.16 -2.81 -14.17
CA ALA A 25 11.28 -3.41 -15.16
C ALA A 25 9.96 -2.63 -15.36
N LEU A 26 9.66 -1.63 -14.51
CA LEU A 26 8.41 -0.88 -14.56
C LEU A 26 8.39 0.23 -15.63
N GLY A 27 9.48 0.44 -16.36
CA GLY A 27 9.53 1.40 -17.47
C GLY A 27 9.76 2.85 -17.05
N PHE A 28 10.24 3.11 -15.84
CA PHE A 28 10.63 4.46 -15.42
C PHE A 28 11.82 4.98 -16.22
N PHE A 29 11.86 6.28 -16.50
CA PHE A 29 13.07 6.93 -16.98
C PHE A 29 14.19 6.84 -15.95
N LYS A 30 15.46 6.79 -16.40
CA LYS A 30 16.63 6.61 -15.52
C LYS A 30 16.68 7.63 -14.37
N ASN A 31 16.34 8.87 -14.64
CA ASN A 31 16.35 9.93 -13.61
C ASN A 31 15.26 9.72 -12.57
N ASP A 32 14.04 9.36 -13.00
CA ASP A 32 12.91 9.12 -12.10
C ASP A 32 13.16 7.87 -11.24
N LEU A 33 13.71 6.83 -11.83
CA LEU A 33 14.12 5.63 -11.12
C LEU A 33 15.15 5.93 -10.03
N LYS A 34 16.17 6.75 -10.37
CA LYS A 34 17.18 7.20 -9.40
C LYS A 34 16.57 7.99 -8.26
N MET A 35 15.65 8.92 -8.57
CA MET A 35 14.93 9.71 -7.55
C MET A 35 14.10 8.82 -6.64
N LEU A 36 13.40 7.83 -7.21
CA LEU A 36 12.57 6.89 -6.46
C LEU A 36 13.43 6.02 -5.51
N TYR A 37 14.58 5.53 -5.98
CA TYR A 37 15.53 4.82 -5.13
C TYR A 37 16.07 5.70 -4.00
N GLN A 38 16.45 6.94 -4.30
CA GLN A 38 16.93 7.87 -3.28
C GLN A 38 15.86 8.16 -2.23
N ALA A 39 14.61 8.37 -2.66
CA ALA A 39 13.50 8.59 -1.76
C ALA A 39 13.20 7.35 -0.89
N SER A 40 13.26 6.14 -1.47
CA SER A 40 13.00 4.91 -0.74
C SER A 40 14.10 4.53 0.27
N GLN A 41 15.32 5.04 0.09
CA GLN A 41 16.45 4.80 1.00
C GLN A 41 16.61 5.92 2.04
N ALA A 42 15.75 6.92 2.04
CA ALA A 42 15.79 7.99 3.04
C ALA A 42 15.55 7.41 4.46
N PRO A 43 16.25 7.91 5.49
CA PRO A 43 16.11 7.38 6.86
C PRO A 43 14.73 7.64 7.47
N SER A 44 13.98 8.60 6.92
CA SER A 44 12.60 8.89 7.27
C SER A 44 11.95 9.69 6.16
N GLY A 45 10.64 9.55 5.98
CA GLY A 45 9.92 10.31 4.96
C GLY A 45 8.53 9.73 4.67
N LEU A 46 7.87 10.34 3.70
CA LEU A 46 6.57 9.92 3.19
C LEU A 46 6.61 9.90 1.66
N ILE A 47 6.29 8.75 1.08
CA ILE A 47 6.10 8.60 -0.37
C ILE A 47 4.59 8.52 -0.65
N LEU A 48 4.07 9.45 -1.46
CA LEU A 48 2.70 9.46 -1.91
C LEU A 48 2.63 9.14 -3.41
N MET A 49 1.83 8.14 -3.77
CA MET A 49 1.54 7.84 -5.17
C MET A 49 0.11 8.22 -5.50
N VAL A 50 -0.05 9.01 -6.56
CA VAL A 50 -1.32 9.56 -7.00
C VAL A 50 -1.61 9.11 -8.42
N GLY A 51 -2.84 8.67 -8.68
CA GLY A 51 -3.26 8.29 -10.01
C GLY A 51 -4.59 7.53 -9.98
N PRO A 52 -5.26 7.39 -11.12
CA PRO A 52 -6.52 6.64 -11.23
C PRO A 52 -6.32 5.14 -10.92
N THR A 53 -7.43 4.43 -10.77
CA THR A 53 -7.41 2.96 -10.68
C THR A 53 -6.75 2.38 -11.91
N GLY A 54 -5.88 1.38 -11.74
CA GLY A 54 -5.14 0.74 -12.83
C GLY A 54 -3.89 1.50 -13.31
N SER A 55 -3.51 2.62 -12.69
CA SER A 55 -2.28 3.37 -13.06
C SER A 55 -0.97 2.74 -12.60
N GLY A 56 -1.01 1.58 -11.95
CA GLY A 56 0.20 0.88 -11.49
C GLY A 56 0.69 1.29 -10.09
N LYS A 57 -0.11 2.01 -9.29
CA LYS A 57 0.28 2.42 -7.92
C LYS A 57 0.74 1.24 -7.07
N THR A 58 -0.10 0.23 -6.92
CA THR A 58 0.19 -0.98 -6.12
C THR A 58 1.41 -1.71 -6.65
N THR A 59 1.51 -1.87 -7.97
CA THR A 59 2.66 -2.49 -8.63
C THR A 59 3.96 -1.76 -8.31
N THR A 60 3.95 -0.43 -8.35
CA THR A 60 5.12 0.39 -8.03
C THR A 60 5.49 0.30 -6.54
N PHE A 61 4.51 0.38 -5.63
CA PHE A 61 4.76 0.21 -4.19
C PHE A 61 5.33 -1.16 -3.86
N TYR A 62 4.77 -2.22 -4.43
CA TYR A 62 5.25 -3.56 -4.20
C TYR A 62 6.69 -3.76 -4.74
N ALA A 63 7.03 -3.11 -5.86
CA ALA A 63 8.40 -3.10 -6.36
C ALA A 63 9.37 -2.35 -5.43
N ILE A 64 8.91 -1.23 -4.82
CA ILE A 64 9.68 -0.52 -3.77
C ILE A 64 9.85 -1.42 -2.54
N LEU A 65 8.78 -2.04 -2.06
CA LEU A 65 8.84 -2.92 -0.90
C LEU A 65 9.80 -4.09 -1.15
N ASN A 66 9.75 -4.70 -2.33
CA ASN A 66 10.70 -5.76 -2.72
C ASN A 66 12.15 -5.26 -2.72
N ALA A 67 12.40 -4.02 -3.19
CA ALA A 67 13.74 -3.42 -3.19
C ALA A 67 14.25 -3.07 -1.79
N LEU A 68 13.34 -2.78 -0.84
CA LEU A 68 13.65 -2.48 0.56
C LEU A 68 13.73 -3.72 1.45
N ASN A 69 13.15 -4.83 0.99
CA ASN A 69 12.97 -6.04 1.78
C ASN A 69 14.33 -6.68 2.12
N SER A 70 14.63 -6.73 3.39
CA SER A 70 15.80 -7.40 3.95
C SER A 70 15.45 -8.01 5.29
N GLN A 71 16.26 -8.96 5.77
CA GLN A 71 16.05 -9.60 7.08
C GLN A 71 16.22 -8.63 8.26
N GLU A 72 16.81 -7.46 8.03
CA GLU A 72 17.06 -6.44 9.04
C GLU A 72 15.92 -5.42 9.17
N LYS A 73 14.96 -5.42 8.24
CA LYS A 73 13.87 -4.44 8.19
C LYS A 73 12.52 -5.05 8.53
N ASN A 74 11.83 -4.43 9.46
CA ASN A 74 10.44 -4.75 9.78
C ASN A 74 9.50 -3.98 8.86
N ILE A 75 9.00 -4.63 7.82
CA ILE A 75 8.09 -4.04 6.83
C ILE A 75 6.68 -4.53 7.07
N LEU A 76 5.75 -3.60 7.26
CA LEU A 76 4.32 -3.88 7.40
C LEU A 76 3.49 -3.24 6.29
N THR A 77 2.41 -3.91 5.88
CA THR A 77 1.39 -3.30 5.03
C THR A 77 -0.01 -3.42 5.63
N ILE A 78 -0.85 -2.41 5.37
CA ILE A 78 -2.27 -2.40 5.72
C ILE A 78 -3.07 -2.14 4.45
N GLU A 79 -3.79 -3.14 3.97
CA GLU A 79 -4.40 -3.14 2.64
C GLU A 79 -5.86 -3.62 2.68
N ASN A 80 -6.63 -3.38 1.61
CA ASN A 80 -8.01 -3.83 1.54
C ASN A 80 -8.44 -4.18 0.10
N PRO A 81 -8.24 -5.44 -0.30
CA PRO A 81 -7.44 -6.50 0.32
C PRO A 81 -5.95 -6.45 -0.10
N VAL A 82 -5.12 -7.34 0.46
CA VAL A 82 -3.79 -7.68 -0.06
C VAL A 82 -3.94 -8.30 -1.45
N GLU A 83 -3.23 -7.77 -2.46
CA GLU A 83 -3.35 -8.25 -3.85
C GLU A 83 -2.56 -9.55 -4.07
N TYR A 84 -1.31 -9.61 -3.62
CA TYR A 84 -0.49 -10.83 -3.59
C TYR A 84 0.54 -10.78 -2.46
N HIS A 85 1.01 -11.93 -2.04
CA HIS A 85 1.94 -12.05 -0.92
C HIS A 85 3.39 -11.79 -1.34
N ILE A 86 4.12 -11.06 -0.48
CA ILE A 86 5.55 -10.83 -0.60
C ILE A 86 6.21 -11.53 0.58
N GLU A 87 7.13 -12.45 0.29
CA GLU A 87 7.89 -13.15 1.33
C GLU A 87 8.71 -12.16 2.16
N GLY A 88 8.76 -12.35 3.48
CA GLY A 88 9.49 -11.47 4.40
C GLY A 88 8.77 -10.17 4.80
N ILE A 89 7.55 -9.91 4.30
CA ILE A 89 6.76 -8.73 4.64
C ILE A 89 5.49 -9.14 5.40
N THR A 90 5.18 -8.44 6.47
CA THR A 90 3.94 -8.62 7.22
C THR A 90 2.81 -7.84 6.55
N GLN A 91 1.92 -8.54 5.84
CA GLN A 91 0.80 -7.93 5.11
C GLN A 91 -0.53 -8.21 5.82
N VAL A 92 -1.25 -7.15 6.16
CA VAL A 92 -2.52 -7.23 6.88
C VAL A 92 -3.67 -6.74 6.00
N SER A 93 -4.64 -7.63 5.73
CA SER A 93 -5.91 -7.24 5.11
C SER A 93 -6.89 -6.72 6.15
N VAL A 94 -7.39 -5.50 5.96
CA VAL A 94 -8.44 -4.92 6.79
C VAL A 94 -9.77 -5.62 6.49
N LYS A 95 -10.47 -6.06 7.52
CA LYS A 95 -11.78 -6.73 7.44
C LYS A 95 -12.73 -6.15 8.49
N PRO A 96 -13.35 -4.99 8.25
CA PRO A 96 -14.21 -4.31 9.23
C PRO A 96 -15.38 -5.16 9.69
N GLU A 97 -15.93 -5.99 8.81
CA GLU A 97 -17.02 -6.92 9.09
C GLU A 97 -16.64 -8.04 10.08
N GLN A 98 -15.34 -8.29 10.25
CA GLN A 98 -14.79 -9.27 11.20
C GLN A 98 -14.18 -8.61 12.44
N GLY A 99 -14.45 -7.32 12.67
CA GLY A 99 -13.90 -6.55 13.80
C GLY A 99 -12.45 -6.07 13.61
N LEU A 100 -11.82 -6.39 12.46
CA LEU A 100 -10.47 -5.94 12.14
C LEU A 100 -10.53 -4.61 11.37
N GLY A 101 -10.86 -3.54 12.10
CA GLY A 101 -10.96 -2.19 11.54
C GLY A 101 -9.59 -1.55 11.29
N PHE A 102 -9.53 -0.60 10.37
CA PHE A 102 -8.29 0.11 10.00
C PHE A 102 -7.59 0.76 11.21
N ALA A 103 -8.35 1.46 12.07
CA ALA A 103 -7.75 2.20 13.19
C ALA A 103 -7.08 1.28 14.22
N ASP A 104 -7.67 0.11 14.47
CA ASP A 104 -7.12 -0.86 15.41
C ASP A 104 -5.93 -1.59 14.81
N THR A 105 -6.02 -1.93 13.52
CA THR A 105 -4.92 -2.50 12.74
C THR A 105 -3.73 -1.55 12.71
N LEU A 106 -3.95 -0.25 12.44
CA LEU A 106 -2.89 0.74 12.42
C LEU A 106 -2.22 0.91 13.79
N ARG A 107 -3.02 0.99 14.88
CA ARG A 107 -2.46 1.06 16.24
C ARG A 107 -1.63 -0.20 16.58
N ALA A 108 -2.09 -1.36 16.12
CA ALA A 108 -1.35 -2.60 16.32
C ALA A 108 -0.04 -2.60 15.51
N ALA A 109 -0.08 -2.17 14.25
CA ALA A 109 1.09 -2.05 13.39
C ALA A 109 2.15 -1.10 13.99
N LEU A 110 1.74 0.07 14.45
CA LEU A 110 2.66 1.05 15.06
C LEU A 110 3.33 0.54 16.35
N ARG A 111 2.71 -0.41 17.06
CA ARG A 111 3.34 -1.07 18.23
C ARG A 111 4.34 -2.16 17.87
N GLN A 112 4.42 -2.53 16.59
CA GLN A 112 5.39 -3.50 16.08
C GLN A 112 6.73 -2.85 15.69
N ASP A 113 6.85 -1.52 15.90
CA ASP A 113 8.04 -0.73 15.56
C ASP A 113 8.50 -0.96 14.10
N PRO A 114 7.63 -0.67 13.11
CA PRO A 114 7.96 -0.91 11.71
C PRO A 114 8.96 0.11 11.19
N ASP A 115 9.95 -0.35 10.42
CA ASP A 115 10.85 0.51 9.65
C ASP A 115 10.14 1.10 8.43
N VAL A 116 9.21 0.32 7.84
CA VAL A 116 8.43 0.72 6.67
C VAL A 116 6.97 0.33 6.86
N LEU A 117 6.06 1.28 6.67
CA LEU A 117 4.63 1.06 6.73
C LEU A 117 3.95 1.47 5.42
N LEU A 118 3.37 0.53 4.69
CA LEU A 118 2.51 0.80 3.54
C LEU A 118 1.05 0.86 3.97
N ILE A 119 0.33 1.88 3.49
CA ILE A 119 -1.11 2.02 3.69
C ILE A 119 -1.81 2.07 2.35
N GLY A 120 -2.70 1.12 2.11
CA GLY A 120 -3.45 1.00 0.86
C GLY A 120 -4.50 2.10 0.67
N GLU A 121 -4.92 2.30 -0.57
CA GLU A 121 -5.75 3.41 -1.05
C GLU A 121 -7.05 3.65 -0.25
N LYS A 122 -7.80 2.58 0.02
CA LYS A 122 -9.12 2.69 0.70
C LYS A 122 -9.01 3.20 2.14
N GLU A 123 -7.85 3.04 2.75
CA GLU A 123 -7.62 3.36 4.16
C GLU A 123 -7.03 4.76 4.37
N MET A 124 -6.58 5.42 3.30
CA MET A 124 -6.00 6.76 3.36
C MET A 124 -6.96 7.83 3.92
N LYS A 125 -8.26 7.76 3.58
CA LYS A 125 -9.25 8.69 4.14
C LYS A 125 -9.35 8.58 5.66
N ARG A 126 -9.19 7.37 6.20
CA ARG A 126 -9.22 7.09 7.63
C ARG A 126 -7.91 7.50 8.29
N LEU A 127 -6.79 7.30 7.62
CA LEU A 127 -5.48 7.77 8.06
C LEU A 127 -5.48 9.29 8.22
N GLN A 128 -6.03 10.04 7.27
CA GLN A 128 -6.13 11.50 7.35
C GLN A 128 -6.87 11.96 8.62
N THR A 129 -7.99 11.31 8.94
CA THR A 129 -8.75 11.63 10.16
C THR A 129 -7.92 11.36 11.42
N LEU A 130 -7.05 10.35 11.41
CA LEU A 130 -6.16 10.05 12.52
C LEU A 130 -4.99 11.03 12.59
N LEU A 131 -4.35 11.33 11.47
CA LEU A 131 -3.23 12.28 11.38
C LEU A 131 -3.64 13.71 11.73
N SER A 132 -4.86 14.13 11.37
CA SER A 132 -5.39 15.44 11.77
C SER A 132 -5.55 15.55 13.30
N LYS A 133 -5.87 14.45 13.97
CA LYS A 133 -5.93 14.39 15.44
C LYS A 133 -4.54 14.39 16.09
N LEU A 134 -3.51 13.90 15.38
CA LEU A 134 -2.12 13.83 15.85
C LEU A 134 -1.33 15.11 15.56
N ARG A 135 -1.97 16.21 15.10
CA ARG A 135 -1.34 17.50 14.76
C ARG A 135 -0.24 17.45 13.68
N LEU A 136 -0.21 16.46 12.82
CA LEU A 136 0.63 16.47 11.63
C LEU A 136 -0.07 17.28 10.52
N ARG A 137 0.19 18.62 10.45
CA ARG A 137 -0.65 19.63 9.78
C ARG A 137 -0.52 19.71 8.26
N ASP A 138 0.41 19.02 7.60
CA ASP A 138 0.80 19.37 6.23
C ASP A 138 0.64 18.27 5.18
N ILE A 139 -0.41 17.42 5.30
CA ILE A 139 -0.70 16.40 4.28
C ILE A 139 -1.89 16.86 3.44
N TRP A 140 -1.62 17.34 2.20
CA TRP A 140 -2.63 17.68 1.19
C TRP A 140 -3.18 16.44 0.48
N TYR A 141 -4.42 16.53 -0.02
CA TYR A 141 -5.31 15.40 -0.21
C TYR A 141 -5.98 15.36 -1.58
N SER A 142 -6.06 14.18 -2.23
CA SER A 142 -6.99 13.88 -3.30
C SER A 142 -7.52 12.44 -3.24
N GLN A 143 -8.57 12.11 -3.99
CA GLN A 143 -9.37 10.89 -3.82
C GLN A 143 -8.70 9.57 -4.23
N HIS A 144 -7.44 9.55 -4.66
CA HIS A 144 -6.78 8.39 -5.25
C HIS A 144 -5.33 8.22 -4.79
N PHE A 145 -5.09 8.24 -3.48
CA PHE A 145 -3.75 8.09 -2.91
C PHE A 145 -3.50 6.72 -2.31
N THR A 146 -2.30 6.19 -2.50
CA THR A 146 -1.69 5.17 -1.67
C THR A 146 -0.42 5.77 -1.07
N ALA A 147 -0.19 5.62 0.24
CA ALA A 147 0.95 6.18 0.92
C ALA A 147 1.83 5.08 1.52
N ALA A 148 3.14 5.28 1.46
CA ALA A 148 4.10 4.56 2.29
C ALA A 148 4.81 5.56 3.19
N MET A 149 4.91 5.24 4.49
CA MET A 149 5.78 5.94 5.45
C MET A 149 7.05 5.13 5.60
N LEU A 150 8.17 5.81 5.52
CA LEU A 150 9.50 5.26 5.78
C LEU A 150 10.03 5.81 7.08
#